data_c9a4d773ae62477bf6a6b96bd48e85eb
#
_entry.id   c9a4d773ae62477bf6a6b96bd48e85eb
#
_cell.length_a   1.000
_cell.length_b   1.000
_cell.length_c   1.000
_cell.angle_alpha   90.00
_cell.angle_beta   90.00
_cell.angle_gamma   90.00
#
_symmetry.space_group_name_H-M   'P 1'
#
loop_
_entity.id
_entity.type
_entity.pdbx_description
1 polymer ?
#
loop_
_entity_poly.entity_id
_entity_poly.type
_entity_poly.pdbx_seq_one_letter_code
_entity_poly.pdbx_strand_id
1 'polypeptide(L)'
;MSAATASDLERYMLDLVNEERTSRGLSALVLDKTLNAAADAHSLWMLEENEFSHKGEDGSSPTDRMRDAGFDFSGSWRSAENIAAQSERGEPGLFDDVYDLHIALMNSPGHRENILTPDLEVIGIGIQTGNYSYSSGTYFSVMVTQNFAKTGGETTPDMPGDVKNSEQNRSDPSDELSGVLVGTSKAESLVGTSENDTITGSGGNDIISGREGDDTAVFMGDASNYSIVISNGSITIEDRTYADGMDTLDSIETLQFSDSSFALELFTNVSSLTDADMLAFCELYVAYFNRAPDASGLLYWGSRLADGMSMEDIAREFFDQPETQALYGAAGGNEQFVTAVYSNILGRSPDDAGFSYWVNTLNSGAVDRAEFILAMIDGAKASSGSAADAQYLETKAEIGAYFAVVKGLNNLEVANTAMQTFDGSYESIVEAKDIISDHAVAIDTPETSEFTISVTGLVEDALYFY
;
A
#
# COMPACT_ATOMS: atom_id res chain seq x y z
N MET A 1 -25.83 -23.95 18.01
CA MET A 1 -25.59 -22.99 16.87
C MET A 1 -24.95 -23.79 15.75
N SER A 2 -25.24 -23.52 14.49
CA SER A 2 -24.52 -24.15 13.37
C SER A 2 -23.18 -23.45 13.18
N ALA A 3 -22.17 -24.22 12.75
CA ALA A 3 -20.87 -23.64 12.37
C ALA A 3 -21.03 -22.49 11.36
N ALA A 4 -20.36 -21.37 11.55
CA ALA A 4 -20.48 -20.18 10.72
C ALA A 4 -19.19 -19.94 9.92
N THR A 5 -19.35 -19.65 8.64
CA THR A 5 -18.26 -19.22 7.75
C THR A 5 -18.02 -17.72 7.96
N ALA A 6 -16.77 -17.28 7.98
CA ALA A 6 -16.42 -15.89 8.16
C ALA A 6 -16.87 -15.03 6.97
N SER A 7 -17.26 -13.80 7.27
CA SER A 7 -17.47 -12.72 6.30
C SER A 7 -16.12 -12.13 5.86
N ASP A 8 -16.14 -11.27 4.85
CA ASP A 8 -14.94 -10.60 4.33
C ASP A 8 -14.31 -9.67 5.37
N LEU A 9 -15.10 -8.95 6.16
CA LEU A 9 -14.60 -8.14 7.28
C LEU A 9 -13.91 -8.98 8.36
N GLU A 10 -14.42 -10.18 8.63
CA GLU A 10 -13.82 -11.10 9.60
C GLU A 10 -12.54 -11.71 9.05
N ARG A 11 -12.46 -11.99 7.74
CA ARG A 11 -11.22 -12.41 7.08
C ARG A 11 -10.19 -11.30 7.06
N TYR A 12 -10.59 -10.08 6.75
CA TYR A 12 -9.72 -8.91 6.82
C TYR A 12 -9.14 -8.71 8.23
N MET A 13 -9.97 -8.83 9.27
CA MET A 13 -9.48 -8.79 10.66
C MET A 13 -8.50 -9.94 10.96
N LEU A 14 -8.69 -11.14 10.38
CA LEU A 14 -7.73 -12.24 10.49
C LEU A 14 -6.40 -11.88 9.85
N ASP A 15 -6.41 -11.27 8.67
CA ASP A 15 -5.20 -10.87 7.95
C ASP A 15 -4.39 -9.87 8.77
N LEU A 16 -5.04 -8.84 9.33
CA LEU A 16 -4.41 -7.88 10.24
C LEU A 16 -3.79 -8.57 11.47
N VAL A 17 -4.51 -9.51 12.10
CA VAL A 17 -4.01 -10.30 13.24
C VAL A 17 -2.79 -11.14 12.82
N ASN A 18 -2.85 -11.78 11.66
CA ASN A 18 -1.77 -12.64 11.18
C ASN A 18 -0.54 -11.85 10.71
N GLU A 19 -0.70 -10.66 10.16
CA GLU A 19 0.39 -9.74 9.87
C GLU A 19 1.16 -9.40 11.15
N GLU A 20 0.44 -9.00 12.22
CA GLU A 20 1.05 -8.71 13.52
C GLU A 20 1.79 -9.91 14.12
N ARG A 21 1.29 -11.12 13.92
CA ARG A 21 1.90 -12.36 14.42
C ARG A 21 3.12 -12.75 13.61
N THR A 22 2.99 -12.84 12.29
CA THR A 22 4.04 -13.33 11.40
C THR A 22 5.24 -12.39 11.33
N SER A 23 5.03 -11.07 11.35
CA SER A 23 6.10 -10.07 11.45
C SER A 23 6.96 -10.23 12.71
N ARG A 24 6.41 -10.87 13.76
CA ARG A 24 7.12 -11.19 15.03
C ARG A 24 7.58 -12.65 15.11
N GLY A 25 7.50 -13.39 14.00
CA GLY A 25 7.95 -14.79 13.94
C GLY A 25 7.02 -15.78 14.62
N LEU A 26 5.76 -15.42 14.86
CA LEU A 26 4.73 -16.31 15.39
C LEU A 26 3.99 -16.98 14.24
N SER A 27 3.43 -18.18 14.49
CA SER A 27 2.58 -18.87 13.51
C SER A 27 1.28 -18.09 13.27
N ALA A 28 0.85 -18.01 12.02
CA ALA A 28 -0.48 -17.52 11.68
C ALA A 28 -1.57 -18.37 12.34
N LEU A 29 -2.69 -17.74 12.69
CA LEU A 29 -3.89 -18.39 13.19
C LEU A 29 -4.78 -18.78 12.00
N VAL A 30 -5.57 -19.83 12.19
CA VAL A 30 -6.57 -20.28 11.21
C VAL A 30 -7.97 -20.03 11.78
N LEU A 31 -8.90 -19.55 10.95
CA LEU A 31 -10.30 -19.41 11.36
C LEU A 31 -10.93 -20.77 11.65
N ASP A 32 -11.73 -20.84 12.69
CA ASP A 32 -12.54 -22.02 13.04
C ASP A 32 -14.02 -21.68 13.04
N LYS A 33 -14.83 -22.42 12.26
CA LYS A 33 -16.26 -22.14 12.04
C LYS A 33 -17.11 -22.16 13.32
N THR A 34 -16.71 -22.94 14.32
CA THR A 34 -17.44 -23.00 15.59
C THR A 34 -17.07 -21.81 16.48
N LEU A 35 -15.80 -21.37 16.43
CA LEU A 35 -15.37 -20.16 17.11
C LEU A 35 -15.96 -18.91 16.44
N ASN A 36 -16.08 -18.87 15.10
CA ASN A 36 -16.77 -17.79 14.39
C ASN A 36 -18.22 -17.69 14.86
N ALA A 37 -18.96 -18.80 14.91
CA ALA A 37 -20.34 -18.81 15.36
C ALA A 37 -20.51 -18.30 16.81
N ALA A 38 -19.56 -18.61 17.68
CA ALA A 38 -19.56 -18.10 19.06
C ALA A 38 -19.28 -16.59 19.12
N ALA A 39 -18.34 -16.11 18.29
CA ALA A 39 -17.96 -14.71 18.21
C ALA A 39 -19.08 -13.85 17.62
N ASP A 40 -19.67 -14.27 16.50
CA ASP A 40 -20.82 -13.64 15.85
C ASP A 40 -22.00 -13.47 16.82
N ALA A 41 -22.38 -14.57 17.47
CA ALA A 41 -23.50 -14.55 18.41
C ALA A 41 -23.24 -13.60 19.58
N HIS A 42 -21.99 -13.49 20.05
CA HIS A 42 -21.65 -12.60 21.14
C HIS A 42 -21.62 -11.12 20.73
N SER A 43 -21.08 -10.83 19.55
CA SER A 43 -21.10 -9.45 19.00
C SER A 43 -22.53 -8.98 18.76
N LEU A 44 -23.40 -9.85 18.22
CA LEU A 44 -24.81 -9.54 18.03
C LEU A 44 -25.52 -9.31 19.37
N TRP A 45 -25.31 -10.19 20.35
CA TRP A 45 -25.90 -10.04 21.69
C TRP A 45 -25.49 -8.72 22.36
N MET A 46 -24.20 -8.33 22.26
CA MET A 46 -23.73 -7.05 22.82
C MET A 46 -24.44 -5.84 22.21
N LEU A 47 -24.75 -5.89 20.91
CA LEU A 47 -25.53 -4.83 20.23
C LEU A 47 -27.01 -4.86 20.64
N GLU A 48 -27.65 -6.01 20.64
CA GLU A 48 -29.09 -6.17 20.92
C GLU A 48 -29.43 -5.79 22.37
N GLU A 49 -28.59 -6.22 23.32
CA GLU A 49 -28.79 -5.92 24.75
C GLU A 49 -28.16 -4.58 25.17
N ASN A 50 -27.44 -3.94 24.26
CA ASN A 50 -26.70 -2.71 24.53
C ASN A 50 -25.73 -2.86 25.72
N GLU A 51 -25.04 -3.99 25.78
CA GLU A 51 -24.12 -4.35 26.86
C GLU A 51 -22.74 -4.72 26.31
N PHE A 52 -21.68 -3.99 26.68
CA PHE A 52 -20.31 -4.27 26.29
C PHE A 52 -19.61 -5.06 27.41
N SER A 53 -19.54 -6.37 27.28
CA SER A 53 -19.09 -7.25 28.35
C SER A 53 -18.53 -8.58 27.83
N HIS A 54 -17.49 -9.10 28.47
CA HIS A 54 -17.02 -10.49 28.27
C HIS A 54 -18.01 -11.56 28.77
N LYS A 55 -18.97 -11.18 29.59
CA LYS A 55 -20.08 -12.08 29.99
C LYS A 55 -21.21 -11.92 29.00
N GLY A 56 -21.68 -13.03 28.48
CA GLY A 56 -22.84 -13.06 27.60
C GLY A 56 -24.15 -13.29 28.32
N GLU A 57 -25.15 -13.71 27.57
CA GLU A 57 -26.48 -14.10 28.07
C GLU A 57 -26.35 -15.07 29.23
N ASP A 58 -27.18 -14.91 30.25
CA ASP A 58 -27.20 -15.72 31.48
C ASP A 58 -25.83 -15.76 32.22
N GLY A 59 -24.93 -14.83 31.95
CA GLY A 59 -23.61 -14.72 32.57
C GLY A 59 -22.59 -15.73 32.02
N SER A 60 -22.84 -16.31 30.85
CA SER A 60 -21.94 -17.24 30.19
C SER A 60 -20.54 -16.65 29.97
N SER A 61 -19.49 -17.44 30.20
CA SER A 61 -18.12 -17.09 29.91
C SER A 61 -17.80 -17.25 28.42
N PRO A 62 -16.75 -16.63 27.89
CA PRO A 62 -16.30 -16.89 26.53
C PRO A 62 -16.12 -18.37 26.20
N THR A 63 -15.48 -19.12 27.11
CA THR A 63 -15.25 -20.55 26.94
C THR A 63 -16.58 -21.36 26.94
N ASP A 64 -17.61 -20.93 27.68
CA ASP A 64 -18.90 -21.56 27.64
C ASP A 64 -19.57 -21.37 26.29
N ARG A 65 -19.53 -20.13 25.75
CA ARG A 65 -20.06 -19.81 24.42
C ARG A 65 -19.38 -20.59 23.30
N MET A 66 -18.02 -20.65 23.33
CA MET A 66 -17.24 -21.45 22.36
C MET A 66 -17.64 -22.93 22.42
N ARG A 67 -17.83 -23.50 23.62
CA ARG A 67 -18.25 -24.89 23.82
C ARG A 67 -19.67 -25.12 23.34
N ASP A 68 -20.58 -24.20 23.63
CA ASP A 68 -21.98 -24.28 23.22
C ASP A 68 -22.14 -24.13 21.69
N ALA A 69 -21.21 -23.45 21.04
CA ALA A 69 -21.11 -23.40 19.59
C ALA A 69 -20.49 -24.66 18.96
N GLY A 70 -19.98 -25.57 19.80
CA GLY A 70 -19.49 -26.89 19.36
C GLY A 70 -17.97 -27.01 19.27
N PHE A 71 -17.19 -26.02 19.77
CA PHE A 71 -15.74 -26.13 19.79
C PHE A 71 -15.27 -27.22 20.74
N ASP A 72 -14.42 -28.13 20.26
CA ASP A 72 -13.91 -29.27 21.02
C ASP A 72 -12.70 -28.88 21.91
N PHE A 73 -12.93 -28.74 23.20
CA PHE A 73 -11.91 -28.49 24.20
C PHE A 73 -11.28 -29.78 24.79
N SER A 74 -11.18 -30.85 24.01
CA SER A 74 -10.56 -32.11 24.44
C SER A 74 -9.03 -31.92 24.65
N GLY A 75 -8.45 -32.70 25.54
CA GLY A 75 -7.03 -32.72 25.79
C GLY A 75 -6.52 -31.47 26.50
N SER A 76 -5.33 -30.99 26.11
CA SER A 76 -4.77 -29.75 26.63
C SER A 76 -5.28 -28.59 25.81
N TRP A 77 -5.90 -27.62 26.46
CA TRP A 77 -6.48 -26.48 25.78
C TRP A 77 -6.17 -25.13 26.44
N ARG A 78 -6.28 -24.07 25.68
CA ARG A 78 -6.23 -22.68 26.11
C ARG A 78 -7.25 -21.88 25.32
N SER A 79 -7.84 -20.85 25.92
CA SER A 79 -8.70 -19.90 25.22
C SER A 79 -8.47 -18.48 25.74
N ALA A 80 -8.76 -17.51 24.90
CA ALA A 80 -8.78 -16.10 25.24
C ALA A 80 -9.87 -15.39 24.41
N GLU A 81 -10.28 -14.21 24.85
CA GLU A 81 -11.25 -13.41 24.11
C GLU A 81 -10.82 -11.95 24.14
N ASN A 82 -10.96 -11.28 23.00
CA ASN A 82 -10.96 -9.84 22.87
C ASN A 82 -12.34 -9.38 22.42
N ILE A 83 -12.79 -8.24 22.93
CA ILE A 83 -13.98 -7.54 22.43
C ILE A 83 -13.60 -6.07 22.18
N ALA A 84 -14.15 -5.49 21.12
CA ALA A 84 -13.96 -4.09 20.79
C ALA A 84 -15.24 -3.52 20.15
N ALA A 85 -15.44 -2.22 20.30
CA ALA A 85 -16.56 -1.51 19.69
C ALA A 85 -16.19 -0.06 19.41
N GLN A 86 -16.68 0.45 18.30
CA GLN A 86 -16.66 1.88 18.01
C GLN A 86 -17.91 2.29 17.24
N SER A 87 -18.28 3.58 17.31
CA SER A 87 -19.26 4.13 16.38
C SER A 87 -18.62 4.19 14.99
N GLU A 88 -19.39 3.87 13.96
CA GLU A 88 -18.98 4.06 12.57
C GLU A 88 -18.42 5.49 12.38
N ARG A 89 -17.28 5.58 11.73
CA ARG A 89 -16.55 6.83 11.48
C ARG A 89 -15.81 6.70 10.17
N GLY A 90 -15.59 7.80 9.51
CA GLY A 90 -14.79 7.83 8.30
C GLY A 90 -15.60 7.68 7.03
N GLU A 91 -15.04 7.00 6.08
CA GLU A 91 -15.62 6.79 4.76
C GLU A 91 -16.73 5.73 4.78
N PRO A 92 -17.67 5.74 3.82
CA PRO A 92 -18.69 4.70 3.71
C PRO A 92 -18.06 3.32 3.49
N GLY A 93 -18.23 2.45 4.46
CA GLY A 93 -17.64 1.10 4.49
C GLY A 93 -17.21 0.78 5.92
N LEU A 94 -16.87 -0.46 6.19
CA LEU A 94 -16.52 -0.88 7.55
C LEU A 94 -15.07 -1.37 7.67
N PHE A 95 -14.29 -1.30 6.60
CA PHE A 95 -12.91 -1.79 6.60
C PHE A 95 -11.99 -0.88 7.40
N ASP A 96 -12.14 0.42 7.28
CA ASP A 96 -11.46 1.43 8.08
C ASP A 96 -11.85 1.31 9.57
N ASP A 97 -13.13 1.08 9.88
CA ASP A 97 -13.59 0.80 11.24
C ASP A 97 -12.99 -0.49 11.80
N VAL A 98 -12.90 -1.55 11.00
CA VAL A 98 -12.26 -2.83 11.39
C VAL A 98 -10.76 -2.63 11.61
N TYR A 99 -10.08 -1.87 10.74
CA TYR A 99 -8.68 -1.50 10.91
C TYR A 99 -8.44 -0.69 12.19
N ASP A 100 -9.25 0.34 12.43
CA ASP A 100 -9.17 1.17 13.64
C ASP A 100 -9.40 0.34 14.91
N LEU A 101 -10.35 -0.59 14.89
CA LEU A 101 -10.60 -1.52 15.98
C LEU A 101 -9.41 -2.46 16.21
N HIS A 102 -8.78 -2.97 15.14
CA HIS A 102 -7.55 -3.75 15.24
C HIS A 102 -6.42 -2.95 15.88
N ILE A 103 -6.18 -1.72 15.44
CA ILE A 103 -5.18 -0.83 16.04
C ILE A 103 -5.49 -0.54 17.51
N ALA A 104 -6.76 -0.34 17.86
CA ALA A 104 -7.16 -0.15 19.25
C ALA A 104 -6.87 -1.39 20.11
N LEU A 105 -7.16 -2.59 19.59
CA LEU A 105 -6.84 -3.86 20.25
C LEU A 105 -5.32 -4.03 20.42
N MET A 106 -4.52 -3.73 19.41
CA MET A 106 -3.05 -3.80 19.47
C MET A 106 -2.44 -2.76 20.41
N ASN A 107 -3.07 -1.60 20.58
CA ASN A 107 -2.64 -0.58 21.54
C ASN A 107 -3.02 -0.90 23.00
N SER A 108 -3.94 -1.84 23.22
CA SER A 108 -4.32 -2.32 24.55
C SER A 108 -3.44 -3.48 24.99
N PRO A 109 -2.65 -3.36 26.08
CA PRO A 109 -1.70 -4.40 26.49
C PRO A 109 -2.31 -5.80 26.67
N GLY A 110 -3.52 -5.89 27.24
CA GLY A 110 -4.20 -7.16 27.46
C GLY A 110 -4.71 -7.80 26.17
N HIS A 111 -5.31 -7.00 25.27
CA HIS A 111 -5.80 -7.49 24.00
C HIS A 111 -4.64 -7.91 23.09
N ARG A 112 -3.58 -7.10 23.04
CA ARG A 112 -2.35 -7.43 22.31
C ARG A 112 -1.68 -8.71 22.81
N GLU A 113 -1.67 -8.95 24.14
CA GLU A 113 -1.15 -10.20 24.72
C GLU A 113 -1.91 -11.41 24.19
N ASN A 114 -3.25 -11.34 24.08
CA ASN A 114 -4.06 -12.39 23.51
C ASN A 114 -3.71 -12.63 22.03
N ILE A 115 -3.63 -11.57 21.22
CA ILE A 115 -3.28 -11.65 19.79
C ILE A 115 -1.90 -12.28 19.60
N LEU A 116 -0.91 -11.90 20.42
CA LEU A 116 0.49 -12.34 20.28
C LEU A 116 0.85 -13.56 21.13
N THR A 117 -0.13 -14.25 21.71
CA THR A 117 0.16 -15.49 22.48
C THR A 117 0.67 -16.59 21.53
N PRO A 118 1.91 -17.13 21.74
CA PRO A 118 2.57 -17.99 20.76
C PRO A 118 1.91 -19.33 20.53
N ASP A 119 1.26 -19.91 21.56
CA ASP A 119 0.71 -21.25 21.54
C ASP A 119 -0.77 -21.33 21.11
N LEU A 120 -1.37 -20.24 20.69
CA LEU A 120 -2.68 -20.23 20.05
C LEU A 120 -2.57 -20.70 18.60
N GLU A 121 -3.58 -21.43 18.12
CA GLU A 121 -3.57 -22.12 16.83
C GLU A 121 -4.74 -21.70 15.95
N VAL A 122 -5.90 -21.42 16.56
CA VAL A 122 -7.13 -21.05 15.86
C VAL A 122 -7.77 -19.82 16.46
N ILE A 123 -8.55 -19.13 15.64
CA ILE A 123 -9.33 -17.96 16.02
C ILE A 123 -10.74 -18.06 15.44
N GLY A 124 -11.71 -17.49 16.13
CA GLY A 124 -13.01 -17.13 15.56
C GLY A 124 -13.21 -15.65 15.69
N ILE A 125 -13.70 -15.03 14.64
CA ILE A 125 -13.98 -13.60 14.58
C ILE A 125 -15.47 -13.43 14.28
N GLY A 126 -16.10 -12.50 15.00
CA GLY A 126 -17.48 -12.12 14.75
C GLY A 126 -17.60 -10.61 14.75
N ILE A 127 -18.04 -10.05 13.62
CA ILE A 127 -18.22 -8.62 13.39
C ILE A 127 -19.70 -8.38 13.10
N GLN A 128 -20.32 -7.57 13.95
CA GLN A 128 -21.73 -7.23 13.83
C GLN A 128 -21.91 -5.72 13.89
N THR A 129 -22.92 -5.22 13.19
CA THR A 129 -23.21 -3.78 13.13
C THR A 129 -24.63 -3.49 13.58
N GLY A 130 -24.81 -2.36 14.24
CA GLY A 130 -26.12 -1.92 14.72
C GLY A 130 -26.01 -0.67 15.59
N ASN A 131 -27.16 -0.18 16.02
CA ASN A 131 -27.19 0.97 16.94
C ASN A 131 -26.72 0.53 18.33
N TYR A 132 -25.72 1.25 18.87
CA TYR A 132 -25.25 1.06 20.23
C TYR A 132 -25.28 2.37 20.99
N SER A 133 -25.71 2.36 22.28
CA SER A 133 -25.84 3.55 23.10
C SER A 133 -24.63 3.74 24.00
N TYR A 134 -23.84 4.73 23.68
CA TYR A 134 -22.75 5.25 24.53
C TYR A 134 -23.29 6.30 25.50
N SER A 135 -22.47 6.72 26.43
CA SER A 135 -22.80 7.84 27.33
C SER A 135 -23.05 9.17 26.61
N SER A 136 -22.52 9.31 25.38
CA SER A 136 -22.65 10.48 24.51
C SER A 136 -23.85 10.44 23.57
N GLY A 137 -24.52 9.30 23.43
CA GLY A 137 -25.67 9.11 22.53
C GLY A 137 -25.69 7.73 21.90
N THR A 138 -26.70 7.47 21.07
CA THR A 138 -26.82 6.23 20.30
C THR A 138 -26.31 6.46 18.89
N TYR A 139 -25.39 5.60 18.45
CA TYR A 139 -24.74 5.67 17.14
C TYR A 139 -24.75 4.31 16.47
N PHE A 140 -24.80 4.30 15.15
CA PHE A 140 -24.50 3.09 14.40
C PHE A 140 -23.04 2.69 14.71
N SER A 141 -22.79 1.42 15.01
CA SER A 141 -21.53 0.98 15.59
C SER A 141 -21.12 -0.39 15.05
N VAL A 142 -19.83 -0.62 15.04
CA VAL A 142 -19.21 -1.90 14.74
C VAL A 142 -18.80 -2.55 16.06
N MET A 143 -19.24 -3.81 16.25
CA MET A 143 -18.95 -4.62 17.42
C MET A 143 -18.14 -5.84 17.00
N VAL A 144 -17.00 -6.06 17.64
CA VAL A 144 -16.07 -7.14 17.30
C VAL A 144 -15.82 -8.04 18.50
N THR A 145 -15.86 -9.35 18.25
CA THR A 145 -15.40 -10.39 19.18
C THR A 145 -14.33 -11.23 18.48
N GLN A 146 -13.18 -11.42 19.13
CA GLN A 146 -12.13 -12.36 18.72
C GLN A 146 -12.02 -13.47 19.77
N ASN A 147 -12.32 -14.70 19.40
CA ASN A 147 -12.22 -15.89 20.21
C ASN A 147 -10.98 -16.69 19.82
N PHE A 148 -9.96 -16.71 20.65
CA PHE A 148 -8.71 -17.45 20.41
C PHE A 148 -8.74 -18.79 21.10
N ALA A 149 -8.20 -19.82 20.45
CA ALA A 149 -8.06 -21.12 21.09
C ALA A 149 -6.83 -21.93 20.63
N LYS A 150 -6.44 -22.84 21.51
CA LYS A 150 -5.65 -24.03 21.24
C LYS A 150 -6.40 -25.21 21.82
N THR A 151 -6.39 -26.35 21.14
CA THR A 151 -7.02 -27.57 21.61
C THR A 151 -6.24 -28.82 21.19
N GLY A 152 -6.38 -29.91 21.96
CA GLY A 152 -5.99 -31.24 21.52
C GLY A 152 -7.12 -32.02 20.84
N GLY A 153 -8.31 -31.39 20.73
CA GLY A 153 -9.50 -31.94 20.04
C GLY A 153 -9.50 -31.59 18.54
N GLU A 154 -10.62 -31.89 17.93
CA GLU A 154 -10.83 -31.58 16.51
C GLU A 154 -11.19 -30.10 16.32
N THR A 155 -10.63 -29.47 15.27
CA THR A 155 -10.96 -28.12 14.82
C THR A 155 -11.80 -28.20 13.55
N THR A 156 -12.57 -27.16 13.28
CA THR A 156 -13.39 -27.03 12.07
C THR A 156 -12.90 -25.82 11.26
N PRO A 157 -11.78 -25.96 10.51
CA PRO A 157 -11.20 -24.83 9.79
C PRO A 157 -12.19 -24.20 8.83
N ASP A 158 -12.15 -22.87 8.80
CA ASP A 158 -12.85 -22.07 7.81
C ASP A 158 -11.86 -21.67 6.72
N MET A 159 -11.88 -22.40 5.61
CA MET A 159 -10.91 -22.24 4.54
C MET A 159 -11.32 -21.10 3.59
N PRO A 160 -10.36 -20.41 2.95
CA PRO A 160 -10.66 -19.54 1.83
C PRO A 160 -11.48 -20.32 0.77
N GLY A 161 -12.64 -19.80 0.41
CA GLY A 161 -13.59 -20.50 -0.47
C GLY A 161 -14.84 -21.06 0.22
N ASP A 162 -14.86 -21.15 1.53
CA ASP A 162 -16.06 -21.41 2.31
C ASP A 162 -16.86 -20.10 2.46
N VAL A 163 -17.80 -19.82 1.60
CA VAL A 163 -18.56 -18.56 1.59
C VAL A 163 -19.73 -18.62 2.58
N LYS A 164 -19.93 -17.59 3.41
CA LYS A 164 -21.20 -17.36 4.11
C LYS A 164 -22.31 -17.23 3.06
N ASN A 165 -23.17 -18.21 2.93
CA ASN A 165 -24.37 -18.11 2.10
C ASN A 165 -25.32 -17.06 2.73
N SER A 166 -25.14 -15.79 2.41
CA SER A 166 -26.21 -14.82 2.53
C SER A 166 -27.16 -15.08 1.35
N GLU A 167 -28.32 -15.62 1.70
CA GLU A 167 -29.35 -15.98 0.76
C GLU A 167 -29.67 -14.85 -0.22
N GLN A 168 -29.45 -15.04 -1.51
CA GLN A 168 -30.56 -15.09 -2.48
C GLN A 168 -30.06 -15.37 -3.90
N ASN A 169 -30.50 -16.50 -4.42
CA ASN A 169 -30.62 -16.87 -5.83
C ASN A 169 -29.33 -16.91 -6.69
N ARG A 170 -28.60 -18.03 -6.61
CA ARG A 170 -28.03 -18.60 -7.84
C ARG A 170 -28.29 -20.09 -7.88
N SER A 171 -29.10 -20.48 -8.82
CA SER A 171 -29.30 -21.86 -9.25
C SER A 171 -28.17 -22.25 -10.20
N ASP A 172 -27.55 -23.36 -9.90
CA ASP A 172 -26.75 -24.23 -10.75
C ASP A 172 -25.23 -24.20 -10.54
N PRO A 173 -24.63 -25.32 -10.06
CA PRO A 173 -23.17 -25.46 -9.90
C PRO A 173 -22.44 -25.87 -11.19
N SER A 174 -23.00 -25.68 -12.37
CA SER A 174 -22.44 -26.10 -13.64
C SER A 174 -22.14 -24.98 -14.65
N ASP A 175 -22.33 -23.72 -14.29
CA ASP A 175 -21.82 -22.63 -15.10
C ASP A 175 -20.41 -22.26 -14.62
N GLU A 176 -19.40 -22.73 -15.34
CA GLU A 176 -18.11 -22.06 -15.45
C GLU A 176 -18.42 -20.65 -15.95
N LEU A 177 -18.55 -19.71 -15.01
CA LEU A 177 -18.84 -18.32 -15.37
C LEU A 177 -17.63 -17.78 -16.14
N SER A 178 -17.83 -17.51 -17.40
CA SER A 178 -16.95 -16.68 -18.21
C SER A 178 -16.48 -15.48 -17.37
N GLY A 179 -15.20 -15.36 -17.14
CA GLY A 179 -14.38 -14.35 -16.48
C GLY A 179 -14.83 -12.90 -16.43
N VAL A 180 -16.13 -12.62 -16.22
CA VAL A 180 -16.65 -11.27 -16.06
C VAL A 180 -17.54 -11.21 -14.82
N LEU A 181 -17.09 -10.46 -13.81
CA LEU A 181 -17.86 -10.16 -12.60
C LEU A 181 -18.25 -8.68 -12.62
N VAL A 182 -19.50 -8.38 -12.26
CA VAL A 182 -19.97 -7.00 -12.14
C VAL A 182 -20.72 -6.86 -10.82
N GLY A 183 -20.21 -5.99 -9.96
CA GLY A 183 -20.83 -5.59 -8.71
C GLY A 183 -22.01 -4.63 -8.88
N THR A 184 -22.49 -4.14 -7.76
CA THR A 184 -23.59 -3.17 -7.70
C THR A 184 -23.08 -1.80 -7.25
N SER A 185 -23.93 -0.92 -6.79
CA SER A 185 -23.54 0.37 -6.20
C SER A 185 -23.40 0.31 -4.68
N LYS A 186 -23.10 -0.85 -4.12
CA LYS A 186 -22.90 -1.05 -2.69
C LYS A 186 -21.55 -1.71 -2.46
N ALA A 187 -20.97 -1.49 -1.30
CA ALA A 187 -19.77 -2.19 -0.88
C ALA A 187 -19.97 -3.72 -0.92
N GLU A 188 -19.13 -4.40 -1.70
CA GLU A 188 -19.23 -5.84 -2.00
C GLU A 188 -17.84 -6.49 -2.01
N SER A 189 -17.81 -7.81 -1.87
CA SER A 189 -16.61 -8.59 -2.16
C SER A 189 -16.82 -9.34 -3.47
N LEU A 190 -15.98 -9.03 -4.45
CA LEU A 190 -15.99 -9.62 -5.78
C LEU A 190 -14.74 -10.49 -5.92
N VAL A 191 -14.97 -11.79 -6.02
CA VAL A 191 -13.87 -12.76 -6.04
C VAL A 191 -13.91 -13.53 -7.36
N GLY A 192 -12.83 -13.43 -8.11
CA GLY A 192 -12.60 -14.13 -9.36
C GLY A 192 -12.39 -15.63 -9.20
N THR A 193 -11.99 -16.26 -10.27
CA THR A 193 -11.73 -17.70 -10.40
C THR A 193 -10.22 -17.99 -10.36
N SER A 194 -9.75 -19.07 -10.97
CA SER A 194 -8.34 -19.33 -11.25
C SER A 194 -7.97 -19.05 -12.71
N GLU A 195 -8.86 -18.44 -13.45
CA GLU A 195 -8.69 -18.05 -14.85
C GLU A 195 -8.67 -16.53 -14.94
N ASN A 196 -8.27 -15.99 -16.07
CA ASN A 196 -8.22 -14.55 -16.29
C ASN A 196 -9.63 -13.93 -16.19
N ASP A 197 -9.85 -13.11 -15.19
CA ASP A 197 -11.14 -12.48 -14.90
C ASP A 197 -11.14 -10.99 -15.26
N THR A 198 -12.35 -10.49 -15.55
CA THR A 198 -12.61 -9.06 -15.70
C THR A 198 -13.64 -8.65 -14.65
N ILE A 199 -13.24 -7.82 -13.71
CA ILE A 199 -14.04 -7.51 -12.53
C ILE A 199 -14.33 -6.02 -12.48
N THR A 200 -15.60 -5.65 -12.36
CA THR A 200 -16.06 -4.27 -12.22
C THR A 200 -16.75 -4.14 -10.86
N GLY A 201 -16.21 -3.31 -9.95
CA GLY A 201 -16.84 -3.01 -8.66
C GLY A 201 -18.16 -2.28 -8.82
N SER A 202 -18.23 -1.38 -9.78
CA SER A 202 -19.28 -0.41 -10.08
C SER A 202 -19.24 0.75 -9.11
N GLY A 203 -19.92 0.70 -7.99
CA GLY A 203 -19.87 1.77 -7.00
C GLY A 203 -19.94 1.19 -5.60
N GLY A 204 -19.49 1.93 -4.62
CA GLY A 204 -19.29 1.43 -3.27
C GLY A 204 -17.80 1.30 -2.95
N ASN A 205 -17.49 0.80 -1.79
CA ASN A 205 -16.11 0.49 -1.43
C ASN A 205 -15.96 -1.03 -1.47
N ASP A 206 -15.35 -1.54 -2.54
CA ASP A 206 -15.35 -2.95 -2.85
C ASP A 206 -14.03 -3.63 -2.49
N ILE A 207 -14.08 -4.94 -2.21
CA ILE A 207 -12.91 -5.80 -2.24
C ILE A 207 -12.95 -6.57 -3.55
N ILE A 208 -11.96 -6.38 -4.38
CA ILE A 208 -11.81 -7.02 -5.67
C ILE A 208 -10.60 -7.93 -5.62
N SER A 209 -10.83 -9.25 -5.66
CA SER A 209 -9.78 -10.27 -5.67
C SER A 209 -9.85 -11.09 -6.95
N GLY A 210 -8.78 -11.06 -7.75
CA GLY A 210 -8.66 -11.85 -8.98
C GLY A 210 -8.35 -13.31 -8.68
N ARG A 211 -7.54 -13.62 -7.69
CA ARG A 211 -6.95 -14.92 -7.32
C ARG A 211 -5.77 -15.31 -8.22
N GLU A 212 -5.86 -16.49 -8.91
CA GLU A 212 -4.90 -16.94 -9.91
C GLU A 212 -5.38 -16.47 -11.29
N GLY A 213 -4.50 -16.07 -12.16
CA GLY A 213 -4.84 -15.59 -13.49
C GLY A 213 -4.10 -14.29 -13.84
N ASP A 214 -4.38 -13.75 -15.01
CA ASP A 214 -4.05 -12.37 -15.38
C ASP A 214 -5.37 -11.56 -15.35
N ASP A 215 -5.64 -10.93 -14.21
CA ASP A 215 -6.94 -10.37 -13.87
C ASP A 215 -7.00 -8.86 -14.13
N THR A 216 -8.19 -8.39 -14.50
CA THR A 216 -8.41 -6.99 -14.82
C THR A 216 -9.53 -6.41 -13.96
N ALA A 217 -9.22 -5.39 -13.18
CA ALA A 217 -10.22 -4.55 -12.52
C ALA A 217 -10.60 -3.38 -13.45
N VAL A 218 -11.90 -3.18 -13.65
CA VAL A 218 -12.44 -2.18 -14.59
C VAL A 218 -13.09 -1.03 -13.83
N PHE A 219 -12.65 0.18 -14.15
CA PHE A 219 -13.14 1.45 -13.62
C PHE A 219 -13.73 2.29 -14.74
N MET A 220 -14.90 2.89 -14.50
CA MET A 220 -15.69 3.54 -15.54
C MET A 220 -15.24 4.97 -15.86
N GLY A 221 -14.47 5.59 -14.97
CA GLY A 221 -13.93 6.94 -15.17
C GLY A 221 -12.61 6.97 -15.94
N ASP A 222 -12.15 8.17 -16.27
CA ASP A 222 -10.82 8.40 -16.85
C ASP A 222 -9.77 8.17 -15.76
N ALA A 223 -8.60 7.64 -16.10
CA ALA A 223 -7.53 7.35 -15.15
C ALA A 223 -7.17 8.56 -14.25
N SER A 224 -7.25 9.77 -14.82
CA SER A 224 -6.99 11.01 -14.07
C SER A 224 -7.90 11.22 -12.85
N ASN A 225 -9.04 10.57 -12.79
CA ASN A 225 -9.97 10.66 -11.65
C ASN A 225 -9.56 9.78 -10.47
N TYR A 226 -8.57 8.91 -10.63
CA TYR A 226 -8.23 7.92 -9.62
C TYR A 226 -6.89 8.19 -8.96
N SER A 227 -6.80 7.77 -7.69
CA SER A 227 -5.56 7.69 -6.93
C SER A 227 -5.34 6.25 -6.45
N ILE A 228 -4.09 5.80 -6.53
CA ILE A 228 -3.68 4.50 -6.03
C ILE A 228 -2.76 4.71 -4.82
N VAL A 229 -2.99 3.93 -3.77
CA VAL A 229 -2.10 3.85 -2.61
C VAL A 229 -1.65 2.40 -2.45
N ILE A 230 -0.34 2.19 -2.47
CA ILE A 230 0.30 0.91 -2.16
C ILE A 230 0.80 0.99 -0.72
N SER A 231 0.29 0.11 0.15
CA SER A 231 0.62 0.08 1.58
C SER A 231 0.88 -1.36 2.02
N ASN A 232 2.10 -1.68 2.41
CA ASN A 232 2.46 -3.01 2.93
C ASN A 232 1.95 -4.20 2.09
N GLY A 233 1.90 -4.04 0.77
CA GLY A 233 1.39 -5.07 -0.15
C GLY A 233 -0.12 -5.04 -0.38
N SER A 234 -0.86 -4.20 0.33
CA SER A 234 -2.25 -3.89 0.02
C SER A 234 -2.32 -2.73 -0.98
N ILE A 235 -3.26 -2.80 -1.90
CA ILE A 235 -3.46 -1.79 -2.93
C ILE A 235 -4.89 -1.27 -2.80
N THR A 236 -5.01 0.03 -2.62
CA THR A 236 -6.31 0.72 -2.66
C THR A 236 -6.37 1.67 -3.84
N ILE A 237 -7.52 1.79 -4.46
CA ILE A 237 -7.81 2.73 -5.52
C ILE A 237 -9.05 3.55 -5.17
N GLU A 238 -8.93 4.87 -5.21
CA GLU A 238 -9.99 5.81 -4.87
C GLU A 238 -10.42 6.58 -6.12
N ASP A 239 -11.73 6.65 -6.35
CA ASP A 239 -12.32 7.56 -7.34
C ASP A 239 -12.62 8.92 -6.69
N ARG A 240 -11.84 9.95 -7.06
CA ARG A 240 -12.04 11.32 -6.57
C ARG A 240 -13.35 11.95 -6.99
N THR A 241 -14.08 11.35 -7.94
CA THR A 241 -15.44 11.77 -8.31
C THR A 241 -16.51 11.15 -7.43
N TYR A 242 -16.11 10.19 -6.57
CA TYR A 242 -16.97 9.42 -5.66
C TYR A 242 -18.03 8.56 -6.37
N ALA A 243 -17.88 8.30 -7.66
CA ALA A 243 -18.83 7.48 -8.41
C ALA A 243 -18.59 5.97 -8.18
N ASP A 244 -17.31 5.56 -8.21
CA ASP A 244 -16.91 4.17 -7.99
C ASP A 244 -16.51 3.89 -6.52
N GLY A 245 -16.21 4.92 -5.72
CA GLY A 245 -15.83 4.78 -4.31
C GLY A 245 -14.33 4.52 -4.11
N MET A 246 -13.99 3.79 -3.05
CA MET A 246 -12.62 3.37 -2.75
C MET A 246 -12.56 1.85 -2.63
N ASP A 247 -11.82 1.22 -3.53
CA ASP A 247 -11.74 -0.23 -3.62
C ASP A 247 -10.38 -0.76 -3.13
N THR A 248 -10.41 -1.94 -2.52
CA THR A 248 -9.21 -2.70 -2.16
C THR A 248 -8.99 -3.80 -3.18
N LEU A 249 -7.78 -3.86 -3.73
CA LEU A 249 -7.41 -4.80 -4.78
C LEU A 249 -6.45 -5.86 -4.24
N ASP A 250 -6.73 -7.10 -4.57
CA ASP A 250 -5.89 -8.26 -4.29
C ASP A 250 -5.78 -9.13 -5.55
N SER A 251 -4.56 -9.53 -5.90
CA SER A 251 -4.31 -10.38 -7.07
C SER A 251 -4.98 -9.82 -8.33
N ILE A 252 -4.67 -8.57 -8.67
CA ILE A 252 -5.09 -7.87 -9.88
C ILE A 252 -3.84 -7.40 -10.62
N GLU A 253 -3.70 -7.79 -11.87
CA GLU A 253 -2.55 -7.46 -12.72
C GLU A 253 -2.78 -6.21 -13.54
N THR A 254 -4.02 -5.91 -13.91
CA THR A 254 -4.36 -4.79 -14.79
C THR A 254 -5.52 -3.96 -14.25
N LEU A 255 -5.36 -2.64 -14.28
CA LEU A 255 -6.46 -1.68 -14.12
C LEU A 255 -6.86 -1.16 -15.48
N GLN A 256 -8.14 -1.24 -15.82
CA GLN A 256 -8.72 -0.72 -17.06
C GLN A 256 -9.59 0.49 -16.76
N PHE A 257 -9.19 1.66 -17.21
CA PHE A 257 -9.97 2.89 -17.16
C PHE A 257 -10.68 3.17 -18.49
N SER A 258 -11.56 4.18 -18.54
CA SER A 258 -12.27 4.54 -19.77
C SER A 258 -11.34 5.02 -20.88
N ASP A 259 -10.22 5.65 -20.55
CA ASP A 259 -9.28 6.28 -21.48
C ASP A 259 -7.93 5.54 -21.60
N SER A 260 -7.59 4.66 -20.67
CA SER A 260 -6.28 4.01 -20.59
C SER A 260 -6.31 2.72 -19.81
N SER A 261 -5.18 2.00 -19.80
CA SER A 261 -4.95 0.85 -18.93
C SER A 261 -3.61 0.99 -18.20
N PHE A 262 -3.53 0.42 -17.00
CA PHE A 262 -2.37 0.45 -16.14
C PHE A 262 -2.01 -0.97 -15.68
N ALA A 263 -0.78 -1.42 -15.98
CA ALA A 263 -0.30 -2.73 -15.59
C ALA A 263 0.20 -2.69 -14.13
N LEU A 264 -0.65 -3.06 -13.20
CA LEU A 264 -0.40 -2.96 -11.76
C LEU A 264 0.71 -3.93 -11.30
N GLU A 265 0.80 -5.10 -11.92
CA GLU A 265 1.83 -6.10 -11.65
C GLU A 265 3.27 -5.56 -11.73
N LEU A 266 3.49 -4.52 -12.58
CA LEU A 266 4.80 -3.91 -12.75
C LEU A 266 5.26 -3.08 -11.54
N PHE A 267 4.40 -2.87 -10.55
CA PHE A 267 4.62 -1.97 -9.41
C PHE A 267 4.57 -2.67 -8.04
N THR A 268 4.22 -3.94 -7.99
CA THR A 268 3.95 -4.65 -6.73
C THR A 268 5.19 -4.87 -5.86
N ASN A 269 6.36 -5.08 -6.47
CA ASN A 269 7.59 -5.39 -5.74
C ASN A 269 8.27 -4.16 -5.11
N VAL A 270 7.83 -2.95 -5.44
CA VAL A 270 8.43 -1.70 -4.91
C VAL A 270 8.36 -1.60 -3.38
N SER A 271 7.35 -2.20 -2.76
CA SER A 271 7.19 -2.24 -1.30
C SER A 271 8.29 -3.02 -0.56
N SER A 272 9.10 -3.80 -1.27
CA SER A 272 10.26 -4.51 -0.71
C SER A 272 11.53 -3.65 -0.62
N LEU A 273 11.53 -2.46 -1.25
CA LEU A 273 12.65 -1.52 -1.21
C LEU A 273 12.73 -0.83 0.16
N THR A 274 13.94 -0.45 0.54
CA THR A 274 14.18 0.40 1.71
C THR A 274 14.13 1.88 1.33
N ASP A 275 13.98 2.76 2.32
CA ASP A 275 14.09 4.22 2.12
C ASP A 275 15.40 4.61 1.43
N ALA A 276 16.50 3.94 1.81
CA ALA A 276 17.81 4.19 1.21
C ALA A 276 17.86 3.80 -0.28
N ASP A 277 17.22 2.69 -0.67
CA ASP A 277 17.11 2.28 -2.07
C ASP A 277 16.27 3.27 -2.87
N MET A 278 15.16 3.73 -2.30
CA MET A 278 14.26 4.68 -2.93
C MET A 278 14.94 6.04 -3.13
N LEU A 279 15.65 6.54 -2.11
CA LEU A 279 16.41 7.80 -2.23
C LEU A 279 17.55 7.68 -3.24
N ALA A 280 18.32 6.59 -3.24
CA ALA A 280 19.35 6.34 -4.24
C ALA A 280 18.77 6.29 -5.65
N PHE A 281 17.56 5.78 -5.80
CA PHE A 281 16.85 5.77 -7.06
C PHE A 281 16.40 7.18 -7.49
N CYS A 282 15.93 8.00 -6.55
CA CYS A 282 15.65 9.42 -6.82
C CYS A 282 16.90 10.20 -7.22
N GLU A 283 18.07 9.92 -6.59
CA GLU A 283 19.36 10.49 -7.01
C GLU A 283 19.69 10.17 -8.47
N LEU A 284 19.45 8.91 -8.88
CA LEU A 284 19.64 8.48 -10.25
C LEU A 284 18.74 9.28 -11.21
N TYR A 285 17.44 9.37 -10.90
CA TYR A 285 16.49 10.14 -11.71
C TYR A 285 16.89 11.60 -11.88
N VAL A 286 17.24 12.25 -10.77
CA VAL A 286 17.68 13.65 -10.78
C VAL A 286 18.96 13.81 -11.61
N ALA A 287 19.90 12.88 -11.51
CA ALA A 287 21.17 12.94 -12.23
C ALA A 287 20.99 12.80 -13.75
N TYR A 288 20.12 11.89 -14.20
CA TYR A 288 19.93 11.63 -15.63
C TYR A 288 18.93 12.59 -16.29
N PHE A 289 17.87 12.97 -15.59
CA PHE A 289 16.77 13.76 -16.16
C PHE A 289 16.71 15.21 -15.66
N ASN A 290 17.46 15.54 -14.60
CA ASN A 290 17.47 16.88 -13.96
C ASN A 290 16.07 17.38 -13.57
N ARG A 291 15.18 16.47 -13.25
CA ARG A 291 13.82 16.72 -12.71
C ARG A 291 13.47 15.75 -11.59
N ALA A 292 12.41 16.03 -10.87
CA ALA A 292 11.83 15.01 -10.00
C ALA A 292 11.35 13.78 -10.82
N PRO A 293 11.49 12.57 -10.31
CA PRO A 293 10.86 11.42 -10.95
C PRO A 293 9.34 11.59 -11.01
N ASP A 294 8.69 11.11 -12.06
CA ASP A 294 7.26 10.84 -12.06
C ASP A 294 6.98 9.57 -11.27
N ALA A 295 5.88 9.55 -10.51
CA ALA A 295 5.59 8.43 -9.61
C ALA A 295 5.52 7.09 -10.34
N SER A 296 4.82 7.03 -11.48
CA SER A 296 4.71 5.80 -12.27
C SER A 296 6.07 5.31 -12.78
N GLY A 297 6.91 6.20 -13.28
CA GLY A 297 8.25 5.85 -13.75
C GLY A 297 9.17 5.41 -12.61
N LEU A 298 9.12 6.10 -11.47
CA LEU A 298 9.91 5.74 -10.28
C LEU A 298 9.54 4.33 -9.79
N LEU A 299 8.24 4.04 -9.67
CA LEU A 299 7.77 2.76 -9.16
C LEU A 299 8.04 1.62 -10.17
N TYR A 300 7.88 1.87 -11.47
CA TYR A 300 8.23 0.90 -12.51
C TYR A 300 9.70 0.46 -12.40
N TRP A 301 10.62 1.42 -12.37
CA TRP A 301 12.05 1.12 -12.28
C TRP A 301 12.46 0.62 -10.89
N GLY A 302 11.80 1.10 -9.84
CA GLY A 302 11.97 0.60 -8.48
C GLY A 302 11.62 -0.89 -8.37
N SER A 303 10.52 -1.33 -8.99
CA SER A 303 10.18 -2.75 -9.07
C SER A 303 11.24 -3.57 -9.83
N ARG A 304 11.82 -3.02 -10.92
CA ARG A 304 12.94 -3.69 -11.63
C ARG A 304 14.18 -3.84 -10.76
N LEU A 305 14.48 -2.83 -9.93
CA LEU A 305 15.55 -2.92 -8.95
C LEU A 305 15.24 -4.02 -7.89
N ALA A 306 14.02 -4.04 -7.38
CA ALA A 306 13.56 -5.07 -6.43
C ALA A 306 13.63 -6.49 -7.04
N ASP A 307 13.39 -6.63 -8.34
CA ASP A 307 13.53 -7.88 -9.11
C ASP A 307 14.99 -8.27 -9.40
N GLY A 308 15.96 -7.45 -8.97
CA GLY A 308 17.39 -7.73 -9.06
C GLY A 308 18.09 -7.13 -10.27
N MET A 309 17.48 -6.20 -11.01
CA MET A 309 18.17 -5.40 -12.01
C MET A 309 19.20 -4.50 -11.32
N SER A 310 20.43 -4.40 -11.83
CA SER A 310 21.43 -3.57 -11.17
C SER A 310 21.22 -2.09 -11.43
N MET A 311 21.71 -1.24 -10.51
CA MET A 311 21.69 0.23 -10.72
C MET A 311 22.47 0.65 -11.96
N GLU A 312 23.53 -0.08 -12.31
CA GLU A 312 24.32 0.15 -13.53
C GLU A 312 23.52 -0.15 -14.80
N ASP A 313 22.71 -1.20 -14.80
CA ASP A 313 21.87 -1.53 -15.96
C ASP A 313 20.74 -0.50 -16.11
N ILE A 314 20.10 -0.12 -15.00
CA ILE A 314 19.08 0.96 -15.00
C ILE A 314 19.70 2.28 -15.48
N ALA A 315 20.89 2.61 -15.04
CA ALA A 315 21.59 3.82 -15.47
C ALA A 315 21.88 3.86 -16.98
N ARG A 316 22.22 2.71 -17.59
CA ARG A 316 22.38 2.61 -19.04
C ARG A 316 21.05 2.82 -19.77
N GLU A 317 19.97 2.20 -19.29
CA GLU A 317 18.63 2.43 -19.84
C GLU A 317 18.20 3.91 -19.72
N PHE A 318 18.52 4.57 -18.60
CA PHE A 318 18.25 5.99 -18.40
C PHE A 318 19.07 6.87 -19.34
N PHE A 319 20.33 6.51 -19.58
CA PHE A 319 21.19 7.26 -20.48
C PHE A 319 20.67 7.22 -21.92
N ASP A 320 20.09 6.10 -22.35
CA ASP A 320 19.55 5.93 -23.69
C ASP A 320 18.17 6.58 -23.90
N GLN A 321 17.53 7.09 -22.84
CA GLN A 321 16.26 7.79 -22.96
C GLN A 321 16.37 9.09 -23.77
N PRO A 322 15.39 9.43 -24.61
CA PRO A 322 15.39 10.67 -25.39
C PRO A 322 15.58 11.93 -24.55
N GLU A 323 15.07 11.94 -23.32
CA GLU A 323 15.19 13.05 -22.37
C GLU A 323 16.65 13.25 -21.94
N THR A 324 17.35 12.20 -21.55
CA THR A 324 18.77 12.24 -21.22
C THR A 324 19.61 12.65 -22.42
N GLN A 325 19.28 12.10 -23.62
CA GLN A 325 19.95 12.47 -24.84
C GLN A 325 19.75 13.95 -25.23
N ALA A 326 18.59 14.51 -24.92
CA ALA A 326 18.33 15.95 -25.11
C ALA A 326 19.15 16.82 -24.14
N LEU A 327 19.32 16.39 -22.90
CA LEU A 327 20.12 17.10 -21.90
C LEU A 327 21.63 17.00 -22.15
N TYR A 328 22.09 15.80 -22.48
CA TYR A 328 23.54 15.48 -22.46
C TYR A 328 24.09 15.02 -23.82
N GLY A 329 23.26 14.56 -24.74
CA GLY A 329 23.67 13.86 -25.96
C GLY A 329 23.88 14.74 -27.18
N ALA A 330 23.16 15.85 -27.28
CA ALA A 330 22.92 16.47 -28.58
C ALA A 330 24.00 17.46 -29.05
N ALA A 331 24.84 18.03 -28.21
CA ALA A 331 25.61 19.19 -28.65
C ALA A 331 26.94 19.42 -27.94
N GLY A 332 27.78 18.46 -27.87
CA GLY A 332 29.09 18.85 -27.37
C GLY A 332 30.02 17.69 -27.09
N GLY A 333 31.30 17.99 -27.11
CA GLY A 333 32.33 17.09 -26.65
C GLY A 333 32.19 16.77 -25.17
N ASN A 334 33.07 15.91 -24.68
CA ASN A 334 33.06 15.49 -23.26
C ASN A 334 33.27 16.68 -22.29
N GLU A 335 33.81 17.81 -22.74
CA GLU A 335 33.98 19.05 -21.96
C GLU A 335 32.63 19.66 -21.55
N GLN A 336 31.68 19.77 -22.49
CA GLN A 336 30.34 20.30 -22.22
C GLN A 336 29.52 19.33 -21.41
N PHE A 337 29.63 18.03 -21.69
CA PHE A 337 28.98 16.99 -20.95
C PHE A 337 29.39 16.99 -19.47
N VAL A 338 30.70 16.97 -19.16
CA VAL A 338 31.22 17.05 -17.78
C VAL A 338 30.68 18.27 -17.05
N THR A 339 30.71 19.45 -17.73
CA THR A 339 30.23 20.70 -17.12
C THR A 339 28.74 20.64 -16.81
N ALA A 340 27.91 20.08 -17.70
CA ALA A 340 26.49 19.95 -17.51
C ALA A 340 26.17 18.99 -16.35
N VAL A 341 26.83 17.84 -16.28
CA VAL A 341 26.64 16.86 -15.20
C VAL A 341 27.00 17.43 -13.83
N TYR A 342 28.13 18.15 -13.72
CA TYR A 342 28.50 18.83 -12.47
C TYR A 342 27.45 19.86 -12.03
N SER A 343 26.97 20.65 -12.99
CA SER A 343 25.92 21.65 -12.71
C SER A 343 24.62 20.99 -12.23
N ASN A 344 24.19 19.89 -12.87
CA ASN A 344 22.92 19.26 -12.58
C ASN A 344 22.95 18.45 -11.28
N ILE A 345 24.04 17.71 -11.02
CA ILE A 345 24.15 16.83 -9.85
C ILE A 345 24.63 17.58 -8.61
N LEU A 346 25.60 18.50 -8.76
CA LEU A 346 26.28 19.15 -7.63
C LEU A 346 26.01 20.66 -7.52
N GLY A 347 25.21 21.25 -8.41
CA GLY A 347 24.86 22.68 -8.40
C GLY A 347 26.02 23.61 -8.61
N ARG A 348 27.16 23.15 -9.14
CA ARG A 348 28.37 23.92 -9.31
C ARG A 348 29.16 23.53 -10.56
N SER A 349 30.06 24.40 -10.98
CA SER A 349 31.05 24.05 -12.00
C SER A 349 32.15 23.13 -11.45
N PRO A 350 32.74 22.25 -12.29
CA PRO A 350 33.91 21.47 -11.89
C PRO A 350 35.10 22.39 -11.60
N ASP A 351 35.97 21.98 -10.69
CA ASP A 351 37.30 22.57 -10.57
C ASP A 351 38.23 22.10 -11.71
N ASP A 352 39.33 22.79 -11.91
CA ASP A 352 40.27 22.53 -13.02
C ASP A 352 40.83 21.10 -13.01
N ALA A 353 41.05 20.51 -11.83
CA ALA A 353 41.61 19.18 -11.69
C ALA A 353 40.56 18.12 -11.99
N GLY A 354 39.35 18.23 -11.42
CA GLY A 354 38.22 17.36 -11.68
C GLY A 354 37.77 17.40 -13.14
N PHE A 355 37.68 18.60 -13.70
CA PHE A 355 37.36 18.77 -15.12
C PHE A 355 38.39 18.06 -16.02
N SER A 356 39.68 18.31 -15.84
CA SER A 356 40.74 17.69 -16.65
C SER A 356 40.77 16.17 -16.50
N TYR A 357 40.57 15.66 -15.28
CA TYR A 357 40.53 14.22 -15.00
C TYR A 357 39.39 13.57 -15.77
N TRP A 358 38.18 14.06 -15.63
CA TRP A 358 37.00 13.43 -16.22
C TRP A 358 36.94 13.54 -17.74
N VAL A 359 37.30 14.70 -18.28
CA VAL A 359 37.39 14.88 -19.74
C VAL A 359 38.39 13.92 -20.35
N ASN A 360 39.58 13.74 -19.75
CA ASN A 360 40.57 12.76 -20.22
C ASN A 360 40.11 11.33 -20.10
N THR A 361 39.44 10.96 -19.01
CA THR A 361 38.88 9.62 -18.76
C THR A 361 37.86 9.26 -19.82
N LEU A 362 36.91 10.17 -20.10
CA LEU A 362 35.89 9.99 -21.13
C LEU A 362 36.53 9.96 -22.56
N ASN A 363 37.49 10.82 -22.84
CA ASN A 363 38.15 10.84 -24.14
C ASN A 363 38.99 9.58 -24.42
N SER A 364 39.49 8.95 -23.38
CA SER A 364 40.24 7.67 -23.50
C SER A 364 39.31 6.46 -23.63
N GLY A 365 38.00 6.60 -23.36
CA GLY A 365 37.05 5.49 -23.31
C GLY A 365 37.23 4.59 -22.09
N ALA A 366 37.94 5.06 -21.05
CA ALA A 366 38.10 4.28 -19.79
C ALA A 366 36.82 4.22 -18.97
N VAL A 367 35.93 5.16 -19.16
CA VAL A 367 34.57 5.24 -18.59
C VAL A 367 33.67 5.76 -19.69
N ASP A 368 32.48 5.21 -19.87
CA ASP A 368 31.48 5.77 -20.77
C ASP A 368 30.67 6.89 -20.09
N ARG A 369 29.79 7.55 -20.83
CA ARG A 369 29.01 8.67 -20.30
C ARG A 369 27.96 8.25 -19.28
N ALA A 370 27.37 7.06 -19.44
CA ALA A 370 26.42 6.54 -18.47
C ALA A 370 27.14 6.21 -17.14
N GLU A 371 28.24 5.47 -17.21
CA GLU A 371 29.07 5.14 -16.05
C GLU A 371 29.64 6.40 -15.36
N PHE A 372 29.93 7.46 -16.13
CA PHE A 372 30.42 8.73 -15.55
C PHE A 372 29.38 9.39 -14.64
N ILE A 373 28.09 9.38 -15.01
CA ILE A 373 27.03 9.95 -14.17
C ILE A 373 26.93 9.19 -12.83
N LEU A 374 26.97 7.84 -12.86
CA LEU A 374 27.03 7.04 -11.64
C LEU A 374 28.26 7.34 -10.79
N ALA A 375 29.44 7.42 -11.42
CA ALA A 375 30.67 7.74 -10.71
C ALA A 375 30.64 9.15 -10.06
N MET A 376 29.86 10.07 -10.60
CA MET A 376 29.64 11.40 -10.00
C MET A 376 28.76 11.31 -8.75
N ILE A 377 27.70 10.49 -8.77
CA ILE A 377 26.86 10.23 -7.61
C ILE A 377 27.70 9.59 -6.49
N ASP A 378 28.42 8.52 -6.80
CA ASP A 378 29.29 7.81 -5.85
C ASP A 378 30.39 8.73 -5.29
N GLY A 379 30.99 9.55 -6.14
CA GLY A 379 32.02 10.50 -5.75
C GLY A 379 31.51 11.58 -4.81
N ALA A 380 30.29 12.08 -5.01
CA ALA A 380 29.64 13.03 -4.11
C ALA A 380 29.39 12.45 -2.72
N LYS A 381 28.98 11.18 -2.65
CA LYS A 381 28.65 10.45 -1.40
C LYS A 381 29.86 9.83 -0.71
N ALA A 382 31.03 9.78 -1.38
CA ALA A 382 32.22 9.19 -0.80
C ALA A 382 32.70 9.95 0.44
N SER A 383 33.21 9.24 1.44
CA SER A 383 33.74 9.84 2.68
C SER A 383 34.90 10.83 2.45
N SER A 384 35.53 10.79 1.29
CA SER A 384 36.55 11.74 0.81
C SER A 384 35.97 12.84 -0.04
N GLY A 385 34.69 12.82 -0.34
CA GLY A 385 33.97 13.81 -1.14
C GLY A 385 33.70 15.11 -0.38
N SER A 386 33.08 16.07 -1.07
CA SER A 386 32.61 17.30 -0.46
C SER A 386 31.30 17.09 0.27
N ALA A 387 31.23 17.42 1.55
CA ALA A 387 29.98 17.35 2.32
C ALA A 387 28.89 18.26 1.69
N ALA A 388 29.25 19.35 1.06
CA ALA A 388 28.31 20.24 0.38
C ALA A 388 27.74 19.60 -0.90
N ASP A 389 28.57 18.85 -1.66
CA ASP A 389 28.12 18.14 -2.84
C ASP A 389 27.16 16.99 -2.47
N ALA A 390 27.48 16.23 -1.42
CA ALA A 390 26.61 15.18 -0.89
C ALA A 390 25.24 15.75 -0.46
N GLN A 391 25.26 16.81 0.33
CA GLN A 391 24.05 17.49 0.83
C GLN A 391 23.18 18.03 -0.32
N TYR A 392 23.80 18.65 -1.33
CA TYR A 392 23.07 19.18 -2.49
C TYR A 392 22.33 18.07 -3.24
N LEU A 393 23.02 16.96 -3.53
CA LEU A 393 22.42 15.81 -4.21
C LEU A 393 21.32 15.14 -3.37
N GLU A 394 21.59 14.90 -2.09
CA GLU A 394 20.64 14.31 -1.15
C GLU A 394 19.36 15.15 -1.07
N THR A 395 19.47 16.46 -0.89
CA THR A 395 18.30 17.35 -0.83
C THR A 395 17.51 17.35 -2.14
N LYS A 396 18.16 17.32 -3.30
CA LYS A 396 17.47 17.15 -4.59
C LYS A 396 16.70 15.85 -4.66
N ALA A 397 17.30 14.75 -4.20
CA ALA A 397 16.66 13.45 -4.18
C ALA A 397 15.44 13.43 -3.22
N GLU A 398 15.55 14.08 -2.05
CA GLU A 398 14.45 14.24 -1.10
C GLU A 398 13.26 15.04 -1.69
N ILE A 399 13.52 16.12 -2.41
CA ILE A 399 12.47 16.87 -3.13
C ILE A 399 11.82 15.96 -4.18
N GLY A 400 12.61 15.17 -4.91
CA GLY A 400 12.13 14.18 -5.88
C GLY A 400 11.26 13.10 -5.23
N ALA A 401 11.69 12.57 -4.09
CA ALA A 401 10.94 11.57 -3.32
C ALA A 401 9.62 12.15 -2.77
N TYR A 402 9.64 13.40 -2.31
CA TYR A 402 8.43 14.08 -1.87
C TYR A 402 7.40 14.20 -3.00
N PHE A 403 7.84 14.53 -4.21
CA PHE A 403 6.98 14.61 -5.39
C PHE A 403 6.41 13.22 -5.77
N ALA A 404 7.28 12.24 -5.96
CA ALA A 404 6.92 10.96 -6.56
C ALA A 404 6.39 9.92 -5.57
N VAL A 405 7.00 9.82 -4.37
CA VAL A 405 6.66 8.78 -3.39
C VAL A 405 5.56 9.26 -2.45
N VAL A 406 5.77 10.42 -1.83
CA VAL A 406 4.85 10.94 -0.80
C VAL A 406 3.57 11.51 -1.43
N LYS A 407 3.69 12.24 -2.57
CA LYS A 407 2.53 12.85 -3.24
C LYS A 407 2.03 12.05 -4.44
N GLY A 408 2.77 11.06 -4.89
CA GLY A 408 2.36 10.17 -5.98
C GLY A 408 2.15 10.86 -7.34
N LEU A 409 2.80 12.00 -7.58
CA LEU A 409 2.53 12.89 -8.72
C LEU A 409 3.25 12.42 -9.99
N ASN A 410 2.62 12.68 -11.15
CA ASN A 410 3.14 12.33 -12.47
C ASN A 410 3.34 13.55 -13.40
N ASN A 411 2.97 14.75 -12.97
CA ASN A 411 3.05 15.96 -13.80
C ASN A 411 4.50 16.43 -14.04
N LEU A 412 4.98 16.24 -15.26
CA LEU A 412 6.36 16.56 -15.64
C LEU A 412 6.68 18.06 -15.57
N GLU A 413 5.70 18.94 -15.78
CA GLU A 413 5.92 20.40 -15.70
C GLU A 413 6.17 20.81 -14.25
N VAL A 414 5.37 20.29 -13.32
CA VAL A 414 5.56 20.52 -11.87
C VAL A 414 6.86 19.89 -11.39
N ALA A 415 7.18 18.67 -11.82
CA ALA A 415 8.44 17.98 -11.52
C ALA A 415 9.67 18.82 -11.93
N ASN A 416 9.63 19.37 -13.15
CA ASN A 416 10.69 20.26 -13.65
C ASN A 416 10.74 21.57 -12.87
N THR A 417 9.59 22.21 -12.63
CA THR A 417 9.53 23.52 -11.96
C THR A 417 10.06 23.42 -10.53
N ALA A 418 9.62 22.44 -9.76
CA ALA A 418 10.10 22.23 -8.39
C ALA A 418 11.62 22.03 -8.35
N MET A 419 12.17 21.24 -9.29
CA MET A 419 13.59 20.95 -9.35
C MET A 419 14.44 22.12 -9.83
N GLN A 420 13.92 22.96 -10.73
CA GLN A 420 14.58 24.18 -11.21
C GLN A 420 14.56 25.30 -10.16
N THR A 421 13.61 25.32 -9.26
CA THR A 421 13.52 26.26 -8.15
C THR A 421 14.62 26.02 -7.11
N PHE A 422 15.07 24.78 -6.95
CA PHE A 422 16.09 24.42 -5.98
C PHE A 422 17.49 24.93 -6.39
N ASP A 423 18.09 25.75 -5.53
CA ASP A 423 19.45 26.32 -5.70
C ASP A 423 20.41 25.93 -4.56
N GLY A 424 19.99 25.07 -3.66
CA GLY A 424 20.73 24.64 -2.47
C GLY A 424 20.48 25.48 -1.22
N SER A 425 19.66 26.54 -1.30
CA SER A 425 19.27 27.35 -0.14
C SER A 425 18.06 26.72 0.57
N TYR A 426 17.90 27.02 1.86
CA TYR A 426 16.72 26.61 2.62
C TYR A 426 15.42 27.17 2.02
N GLU A 427 15.44 28.43 1.61
CA GLU A 427 14.31 29.11 0.99
C GLU A 427 13.85 28.38 -0.29
N SER A 428 14.79 27.92 -1.10
CA SER A 428 14.48 27.18 -2.34
C SER A 428 13.91 25.78 -2.08
N ILE A 429 14.28 25.14 -0.97
CA ILE A 429 13.68 23.85 -0.53
C ILE A 429 12.20 24.07 -0.20
N VAL A 430 11.91 25.11 0.61
CA VAL A 430 10.53 25.43 1.01
C VAL A 430 9.68 25.74 -0.23
N GLU A 431 10.20 26.59 -1.14
CA GLU A 431 9.48 26.96 -2.37
C GLU A 431 9.23 25.75 -3.28
N ALA A 432 10.19 24.85 -3.44
CA ALA A 432 10.00 23.62 -4.21
C ALA A 432 8.92 22.73 -3.60
N LYS A 433 8.89 22.60 -2.26
CA LYS A 433 7.86 21.83 -1.54
C LYS A 433 6.48 22.48 -1.64
N ASP A 434 6.41 23.81 -1.57
CA ASP A 434 5.15 24.55 -1.72
C ASP A 434 4.56 24.34 -3.12
N ILE A 435 5.39 24.42 -4.19
CA ILE A 435 4.98 24.13 -5.57
C ILE A 435 4.36 22.73 -5.68
N ILE A 436 5.00 21.73 -5.09
CA ILE A 436 4.52 20.34 -5.10
C ILE A 436 3.21 20.21 -4.32
N SER A 437 3.15 20.79 -3.13
CA SER A 437 1.99 20.72 -2.24
C SER A 437 0.78 21.44 -2.81
N ASP A 438 0.98 22.63 -3.37
CA ASP A 438 -0.08 23.42 -4.02
C ASP A 438 -0.66 22.67 -5.23
N HIS A 439 0.20 22.00 -6.02
CA HIS A 439 -0.27 21.17 -7.11
C HIS A 439 -1.07 19.96 -6.61
N ALA A 440 -0.57 19.26 -5.60
CA ALA A 440 -1.28 18.11 -5.01
C ALA A 440 -2.67 18.49 -4.49
N VAL A 441 -2.81 19.67 -3.89
CA VAL A 441 -4.13 20.20 -3.49
C VAL A 441 -4.99 20.59 -4.70
N ALA A 442 -4.38 21.16 -5.74
CA ALA A 442 -5.11 21.61 -6.92
C ALA A 442 -5.71 20.45 -7.72
N ILE A 443 -5.06 19.29 -7.75
CA ILE A 443 -5.55 18.10 -8.49
C ILE A 443 -6.58 17.27 -7.71
N ASP A 444 -6.88 17.63 -6.47
CA ASP A 444 -7.88 16.96 -5.64
C ASP A 444 -9.32 17.43 -5.97
N THR A 445 -9.54 17.82 -7.22
CA THR A 445 -10.84 18.22 -7.75
C THR A 445 -11.06 17.58 -9.13
N PRO A 446 -12.30 17.20 -9.50
CA PRO A 446 -12.56 16.51 -10.77
C PRO A 446 -12.14 17.30 -12.02
N GLU A 447 -12.11 18.66 -11.95
CA GLU A 447 -11.78 19.49 -13.11
C GLU A 447 -10.27 19.59 -13.39
N THR A 448 -9.43 19.28 -12.41
CA THR A 448 -7.96 19.40 -12.50
C THR A 448 -7.24 18.12 -12.13
N SER A 449 -7.99 17.01 -12.03
CA SER A 449 -7.50 15.72 -11.56
C SER A 449 -6.31 15.19 -12.38
N GLU A 450 -5.44 14.48 -11.71
CA GLU A 450 -4.27 13.78 -12.27
C GLU A 450 -4.22 12.38 -11.67
N PHE A 451 -3.90 11.37 -12.48
CA PHE A 451 -3.63 10.03 -11.93
C PHE A 451 -2.46 10.08 -10.96
N THR A 452 -2.69 9.62 -9.74
CA THR A 452 -1.64 9.56 -8.72
C THR A 452 -1.43 8.13 -8.23
N ILE A 453 -0.18 7.81 -7.90
CA ILE A 453 0.17 6.53 -7.30
C ILE A 453 1.24 6.76 -6.23
N SER A 454 0.91 6.50 -4.98
CA SER A 454 1.80 6.70 -3.83
C SER A 454 2.10 5.37 -3.13
N VAL A 455 3.22 5.33 -2.41
CA VAL A 455 3.60 4.20 -1.57
C VAL A 455 3.74 4.72 -0.15
N THR A 456 2.95 4.18 0.77
CA THR A 456 3.06 4.53 2.19
C THR A 456 4.09 3.64 2.89
N GLY A 457 4.72 4.18 3.93
CA GLY A 457 5.77 3.48 4.69
C GLY A 457 7.17 3.61 4.09
N LEU A 458 7.33 4.31 2.96
CA LEU A 458 8.62 4.63 2.38
C LEU A 458 8.86 6.14 2.41
N VAL A 459 10.05 6.54 2.83
CA VAL A 459 10.57 7.93 2.79
C VAL A 459 9.72 8.96 3.56
N GLU A 460 8.83 8.52 4.44
CA GLU A 460 7.93 9.41 5.21
C GLU A 460 8.69 10.40 6.09
N ASP A 461 9.85 10.00 6.63
CA ASP A 461 10.67 10.84 7.52
C ASP A 461 11.65 11.77 6.80
N ALA A 462 11.90 11.58 5.50
CA ALA A 462 12.97 12.26 4.77
C ALA A 462 12.81 13.80 4.70
N LEU A 463 11.61 14.33 4.94
CA LEU A 463 11.30 15.76 4.77
C LEU A 463 10.67 16.43 6.02
N TYR A 464 10.61 15.71 7.15
CA TYR A 464 10.13 16.32 8.40
C TYR A 464 11.20 17.15 9.15
N PHE A 465 12.45 17.15 8.69
CA PHE A 465 13.58 17.80 9.38
C PHE A 465 13.91 19.21 8.91
N TYR A 466 13.05 19.83 8.09
CA TYR A 466 13.30 21.20 7.60
C TYR A 466 12.13 22.13 7.85
#